data_d7467c0beaed2e777297c9506c568ed0
#
_entry.id   d7467c0beaed2e777297c9506c568ed0
#
_cell.length_a   1.000
_cell.length_b   1.000
_cell.length_c   1.000
_cell.angle_alpha   90.00
_cell.angle_beta   90.00
_cell.angle_gamma   90.00
#
_symmetry.space_group_name_H-M   'P 1'
#
loop_
_entity.id
_entity.type
_entity.pdbx_description
1 polymer ?
#
loop_
_entity_poly.entity_id
_entity_poly.type
_entity_poly.pdbx_seq_one_letter_code
_entity_poly.pdbx_strand_id
1 'polypeptide(L)'
;MLNTIAIMGRLTHTPELSTTTSGKEVCSFDIACERSYSANGQRETDFIPCVAWGKTAQFISQYFDKGSMIAVNGSLQTRKYQDKQGNNRTAYEIQVREVSFCGSKAPDNTSTRGFDEQTESYAREARNAQSAQQAAETGTDDFAVINDDEDLPF
;
A
#
# COMPACT_ATOMS: atom_id res chain seq x y z
N MET A 1 -1.46 -17.37 -22.02
CA MET A 1 -0.32 -17.54 -21.11
C MET A 1 -0.41 -16.47 -20.03
N LEU A 2 -0.40 -16.82 -18.74
CA LEU A 2 -0.50 -15.89 -17.62
C LEU A 2 0.90 -15.67 -17.01
N ASN A 3 1.33 -14.42 -16.92
CA ASN A 3 2.56 -14.00 -16.23
C ASN A 3 2.26 -12.67 -15.53
N THR A 4 1.82 -12.76 -14.28
CA THR A 4 1.43 -11.60 -13.48
C THR A 4 2.00 -11.76 -12.08
N ILE A 5 2.64 -10.71 -11.60
CA ILE A 5 3.13 -10.58 -10.23
C ILE A 5 2.55 -9.30 -9.65
N ALA A 6 1.97 -9.40 -8.46
CA ALA A 6 1.59 -8.27 -7.64
C ALA A 6 2.41 -8.33 -6.34
N ILE A 7 3.11 -7.26 -6.02
CA ILE A 7 4.00 -7.19 -4.87
C ILE A 7 3.90 -5.84 -4.17
N MET A 8 4.00 -5.85 -2.87
CA MET A 8 4.02 -4.65 -2.04
C MET A 8 5.19 -4.72 -1.07
N GLY A 9 5.92 -3.62 -0.94
CA GLY A 9 7.06 -3.54 -0.02
C GLY A 9 7.64 -2.14 0.04
N ARG A 10 8.82 -2.01 0.62
CA ARG A 10 9.52 -0.74 0.76
C ARG A 10 10.67 -0.61 -0.24
N LEU A 11 10.84 0.59 -0.78
CA LEU A 11 11.99 0.90 -1.62
C LEU A 11 13.29 0.89 -0.80
N THR A 12 14.31 0.22 -1.31
CA THR A 12 15.63 0.10 -0.65
C THR A 12 16.49 1.34 -0.87
N HIS A 13 16.28 2.04 -1.96
CA HIS A 13 16.97 3.28 -2.35
C HIS A 13 16.00 4.18 -3.13
N THR A 14 16.36 5.46 -3.28
CA THR A 14 15.59 6.40 -4.10
C THR A 14 15.69 6.00 -5.57
N PRO A 15 14.56 5.83 -6.28
CA PRO A 15 14.57 5.43 -7.68
C PRO A 15 15.11 6.55 -8.56
N GLU A 16 16.10 6.23 -9.38
CA GLU A 16 16.71 7.19 -10.31
C GLU A 16 16.23 6.94 -11.74
N LEU A 17 15.80 8.03 -12.40
CA LEU A 17 15.46 7.99 -13.82
C LEU A 17 16.71 8.00 -14.66
N SER A 18 16.84 7.04 -15.57
CA SER A 18 17.93 6.92 -16.52
C SER A 18 17.38 6.88 -17.94
N THR A 19 18.19 7.28 -18.91
CA THR A 19 17.84 7.16 -20.32
C THR A 19 18.75 6.15 -21.00
N THR A 20 18.15 5.18 -21.68
CA THR A 20 18.90 4.18 -22.46
C THR A 20 19.52 4.82 -23.70
N THR A 21 20.48 4.13 -24.33
CA THR A 21 21.10 4.56 -25.61
C THR A 21 20.08 4.71 -26.74
N SER A 22 18.92 4.03 -26.63
CA SER A 22 17.81 4.17 -27.59
C SER A 22 16.83 5.32 -27.27
N GLY A 23 17.14 6.17 -26.27
CA GLY A 23 16.32 7.29 -25.86
C GLY A 23 15.09 6.95 -25.02
N LYS A 24 14.98 5.71 -24.54
CA LYS A 24 13.87 5.29 -23.66
C LYS A 24 14.23 5.52 -22.19
N GLU A 25 13.31 6.11 -21.46
CA GLU A 25 13.44 6.30 -20.02
C GLU A 25 13.21 4.99 -19.28
N VAL A 26 14.06 4.72 -18.32
CA VAL A 26 14.02 3.52 -17.47
C VAL A 26 14.36 3.90 -16.04
N CYS A 27 13.71 3.23 -15.11
CA CYS A 27 14.00 3.32 -13.69
C CYS A 27 14.14 1.90 -13.13
N SER A 28 15.30 1.61 -12.52
CA SER A 28 15.57 0.35 -11.84
C SER A 28 15.57 0.58 -10.34
N PHE A 29 14.91 -0.27 -9.59
CA PHE A 29 14.80 -0.17 -8.13
C PHE A 29 14.54 -1.53 -7.50
N ASP A 30 14.85 -1.67 -6.21
CA ASP A 30 14.61 -2.88 -5.47
C ASP A 30 13.53 -2.67 -4.41
N ILE A 31 12.64 -3.64 -4.28
CA ILE A 31 11.59 -3.68 -3.27
C ILE A 31 11.97 -4.68 -2.20
N ALA A 32 12.01 -4.23 -0.94
CA ALA A 32 12.17 -5.07 0.24
C ALA A 32 10.78 -5.58 0.68
N CYS A 33 10.58 -6.89 0.60
CA CYS A 33 9.36 -7.58 1.02
C CYS A 33 9.64 -8.46 2.22
N GLU A 34 8.96 -8.23 3.31
CA GLU A 34 9.04 -9.10 4.47
C GLU A 34 8.21 -10.37 4.24
N ARG A 35 8.79 -11.53 4.54
CA ARG A 35 8.06 -12.81 4.51
C ARG A 35 7.08 -12.88 5.67
N SER A 36 5.87 -13.35 5.38
CA SER A 36 4.81 -13.50 6.39
C SER A 36 5.16 -14.53 7.47
N TYR A 37 6.00 -15.50 7.15
CA TYR A 37 6.40 -16.58 8.04
C TYR A 37 7.91 -16.78 8.06
N SER A 38 8.47 -16.94 9.24
CA SER A 38 9.87 -17.30 9.47
C SER A 38 9.95 -18.54 10.36
N ALA A 39 10.64 -19.56 9.90
CA ALA A 39 10.78 -20.84 10.62
C ALA A 39 11.48 -20.70 11.98
N ASN A 40 12.29 -19.66 12.17
CA ASN A 40 13.15 -19.46 13.34
C ASN A 40 12.82 -18.22 14.17
N GLY A 41 11.62 -17.61 13.98
CA GLY A 41 11.24 -16.39 14.66
C GLY A 41 11.97 -15.12 14.20
N GLN A 42 12.89 -15.24 13.25
CA GLN A 42 13.58 -14.10 12.63
C GLN A 42 12.82 -13.69 11.38
N ARG A 43 12.58 -12.39 11.21
CA ARG A 43 11.97 -11.85 9.99
C ARG A 43 12.97 -11.91 8.86
N GLU A 44 12.62 -12.62 7.80
CA GLU A 44 13.38 -12.64 6.56
C GLU A 44 12.81 -11.61 5.58
N THR A 45 13.70 -10.94 4.85
CA THR A 45 13.31 -9.94 3.85
C THR A 45 13.86 -10.36 2.50
N ASP A 46 12.99 -10.41 1.50
CA ASP A 46 13.38 -10.63 0.11
C ASP A 46 13.58 -9.29 -0.59
N PHE A 47 14.69 -9.17 -1.31
CA PHE A 47 15.00 -8.00 -2.14
C PHE A 47 14.70 -8.35 -3.60
N ILE A 48 13.74 -7.67 -4.18
CA ILE A 48 13.20 -8.04 -5.49
C ILE A 48 13.47 -6.91 -6.47
N PRO A 49 14.31 -7.17 -7.51
CA PRO A 49 14.61 -6.17 -8.53
C PRO A 49 13.42 -5.91 -9.44
N CYS A 50 13.13 -4.63 -9.65
CA CYS A 50 12.05 -4.13 -10.46
C CYS A 50 12.57 -3.14 -11.51
N VAL A 51 11.98 -3.17 -12.70
CA VAL A 51 12.31 -2.27 -13.79
C VAL A 51 11.04 -1.65 -14.34
N ALA A 52 10.99 -0.32 -14.38
CA ALA A 52 9.90 0.44 -14.98
C ALA A 52 10.37 1.21 -16.21
N TRP A 53 9.47 1.47 -17.17
CA TRP A 53 9.78 2.15 -18.42
C TRP A 53 8.85 3.34 -18.67
N GLY A 54 9.35 4.35 -19.37
CA GLY A 54 8.60 5.50 -19.86
C GLY A 54 7.86 6.25 -18.75
N LYS A 55 6.57 6.50 -18.93
CA LYS A 55 5.75 7.26 -17.97
C LYS A 55 5.72 6.66 -16.57
N THR A 56 5.73 5.32 -16.45
CA THR A 56 5.78 4.64 -15.15
C THR A 56 7.13 4.89 -14.46
N ALA A 57 8.24 4.89 -15.20
CA ALA A 57 9.56 5.22 -14.68
C ALA A 57 9.64 6.66 -14.17
N GLN A 58 9.13 7.64 -14.95
CA GLN A 58 9.02 9.04 -14.55
C GLN A 58 8.20 9.20 -13.29
N PHE A 59 7.03 8.56 -13.23
CA PHE A 59 6.14 8.62 -12.07
C PHE A 59 6.83 8.09 -10.80
N ILE A 60 7.51 6.95 -10.89
CA ILE A 60 8.19 6.36 -9.73
C ILE A 60 9.31 7.29 -9.24
N SER A 61 10.17 7.78 -10.13
CA SER A 61 11.28 8.67 -9.76
C SER A 61 10.84 10.02 -9.20
N GLN A 62 9.64 10.49 -9.56
CA GLN A 62 9.11 11.77 -9.11
C GLN A 62 8.42 11.70 -7.75
N TYR A 63 7.76 10.58 -7.44
CA TYR A 63 6.85 10.50 -6.29
C TYR A 63 7.28 9.53 -5.20
N PHE A 64 8.32 8.73 -5.41
CA PHE A 64 8.76 7.74 -4.45
C PHE A 64 10.23 7.93 -4.07
N ASP A 65 10.49 7.88 -2.77
CA ASP A 65 11.81 7.97 -2.17
C ASP A 65 12.18 6.67 -1.46
N LYS A 66 13.45 6.57 -1.05
CA LYS A 66 13.94 5.47 -0.21
C LYS A 66 13.03 5.28 1.00
N GLY A 67 12.62 4.02 1.25
CA GLY A 67 11.76 3.63 2.36
C GLY A 67 10.26 3.81 2.12
N SER A 68 9.84 4.48 1.03
CA SER A 68 8.43 4.59 0.67
C SER A 68 7.80 3.22 0.43
N MET A 69 6.55 3.04 0.88
CA MET A 69 5.75 1.86 0.54
C MET A 69 5.23 2.00 -0.88
N ILE A 70 5.43 0.96 -1.66
CA ILE A 70 5.02 0.88 -3.07
C ILE A 70 4.34 -0.45 -3.34
N ALA A 71 3.23 -0.44 -4.08
CA ALA A 71 2.67 -1.64 -4.68
C ALA A 71 2.89 -1.60 -6.18
N VAL A 72 3.41 -2.70 -6.72
CA VAL A 72 3.64 -2.86 -8.15
C VAL A 72 2.89 -4.06 -8.68
N ASN A 73 2.37 -3.91 -9.88
CA ASN A 73 1.82 -4.98 -10.69
C ASN A 73 2.64 -5.08 -11.98
N GLY A 74 3.06 -6.27 -12.34
CA GLY A 74 3.92 -6.48 -13.49
C GLY A 74 4.03 -7.93 -13.91
N SER A 75 5.09 -8.24 -14.64
CA SER A 75 5.42 -9.59 -15.09
C SER A 75 6.87 -9.92 -14.77
N LEU A 76 7.14 -11.19 -14.42
CA LEU A 76 8.49 -11.68 -14.23
C LEU A 76 9.18 -11.85 -15.57
N GLN A 77 10.37 -11.27 -15.70
CA GLN A 77 11.22 -11.47 -16.87
C GLN A 77 12.61 -11.93 -16.45
N THR A 78 13.26 -12.65 -17.33
CA THR A 78 14.64 -13.10 -17.13
C THR A 78 15.55 -12.43 -18.14
N ARG A 79 16.72 -11.99 -17.67
CA ARG A 79 17.76 -11.40 -18.51
C ARG A 79 19.08 -12.12 -18.29
N LYS A 80 19.68 -12.60 -19.38
CA LYS A 80 21.03 -13.19 -19.34
C LYS A 80 22.06 -12.08 -19.40
N TYR A 81 23.07 -12.15 -18.53
CA TYR A 81 24.21 -11.23 -18.53
C TYR A 81 25.50 -11.98 -18.17
N GLN A 82 26.63 -11.39 -18.49
CA GLN A 82 27.92 -11.87 -18.03
C GLN A 82 28.39 -11.05 -16.84
N ASP A 83 28.85 -11.74 -15.81
CA ASP A 83 29.48 -11.07 -14.67
C ASP A 83 30.90 -10.57 -15.05
N LYS A 84 31.52 -9.83 -14.15
CA LYS A 84 32.90 -9.28 -14.38
C LYS A 84 33.96 -10.35 -14.57
N GLN A 85 33.65 -11.62 -14.25
CA GLN A 85 34.51 -12.77 -14.39
C GLN A 85 34.24 -13.58 -15.67
N GLY A 86 33.30 -13.11 -16.52
CA GLY A 86 32.94 -13.77 -17.79
C GLY A 86 31.93 -14.92 -17.65
N ASN A 87 31.36 -15.17 -16.45
CA ASN A 87 30.39 -16.22 -16.26
C ASN A 87 29.01 -15.77 -16.72
N ASN A 88 28.27 -16.64 -17.40
CA ASN A 88 26.89 -16.38 -17.77
C ASN A 88 25.97 -16.51 -16.54
N ARG A 89 25.22 -15.45 -16.24
CA ARG A 89 24.24 -15.40 -15.17
C ARG A 89 22.89 -15.00 -15.69
N THR A 90 21.85 -15.34 -14.94
CA THR A 90 20.47 -14.96 -15.23
C THR A 90 19.95 -14.05 -14.11
N ALA A 91 19.54 -12.85 -14.45
CA ALA A 91 18.80 -11.97 -13.56
C ALA A 91 17.29 -12.24 -13.72
N TYR A 92 16.58 -12.20 -12.60
CA TYR A 92 15.12 -12.27 -12.53
C TYR A 92 14.64 -10.88 -12.10
N GLU A 93 13.85 -10.23 -12.94
CA GLU A 93 13.42 -8.84 -12.74
C GLU A 93 11.91 -8.73 -12.94
N ILE A 94 11.23 -7.92 -12.14
CA ILE A 94 9.82 -7.61 -12.38
C ILE A 94 9.73 -6.43 -13.34
N GLN A 95 9.14 -6.68 -14.49
CA GLN A 95 8.79 -5.64 -15.44
C GLN A 95 7.50 -4.98 -14.97
N VAL A 96 7.61 -3.78 -14.44
CA VAL A 96 6.49 -3.03 -13.85
C VAL A 96 5.58 -2.48 -14.92
N ARG A 97 4.27 -2.72 -14.77
CA ARG A 97 3.21 -2.16 -15.61
C ARG A 97 2.47 -1.05 -14.90
N GLU A 98 2.11 -1.30 -13.64
CA GLU A 98 1.30 -0.41 -12.82
C GLU A 98 1.93 -0.23 -11.45
N VAL A 99 1.73 0.95 -10.89
CA VAL A 99 2.23 1.33 -9.56
C VAL A 99 1.13 2.02 -8.79
N SER A 100 1.02 1.70 -7.51
CA SER A 100 0.09 2.35 -6.59
C SER A 100 0.79 2.78 -5.31
N PHE A 101 0.36 3.89 -4.76
CA PHE A 101 0.77 4.33 -3.43
C PHE A 101 0.18 3.39 -2.37
N CYS A 102 0.99 3.02 -1.39
CA CYS A 102 0.58 2.21 -0.25
C CYS A 102 1.01 2.90 1.04
N GLY A 103 0.07 3.09 1.95
CA GLY A 103 0.30 3.78 3.21
C GLY A 103 -0.09 5.25 3.18
N SER A 104 -0.41 5.79 4.35
CA SER A 104 -0.61 7.22 4.52
C SER A 104 0.71 7.94 4.27
N LYS A 105 0.68 9.01 3.49
CA LYS A 105 1.76 9.98 3.45
C LYS A 105 2.08 10.35 4.90
N ALA A 106 3.34 10.22 5.31
CA ALA A 106 3.76 10.76 6.61
C ALA A 106 3.27 12.22 6.68
N PRO A 107 2.67 12.67 7.78
CA PRO A 107 2.18 14.04 7.85
C PRO A 107 3.38 14.96 7.67
N ASP A 108 3.45 15.58 6.51
CA ASP A 108 4.27 16.76 6.29
C ASP A 108 3.72 17.83 7.24
N ASN A 109 4.49 18.19 8.25
CA ASN A 109 4.11 19.05 9.37
C ASN A 109 3.87 20.52 8.94
N THR A 110 3.49 20.76 7.68
CA THR A 110 3.32 22.10 7.11
C THR A 110 1.97 22.39 6.46
N SER A 111 0.98 21.50 6.44
CA SER A 111 -0.32 21.82 5.80
C SER A 111 -1.55 21.13 6.37
N THR A 112 -1.68 21.01 7.69
CA THR A 112 -2.91 20.55 8.35
C THR A 112 -3.58 21.68 9.15
N ARG A 113 -3.81 22.83 8.52
CA ARG A 113 -4.66 23.89 9.14
C ARG A 113 -6.05 24.03 8.51
N GLY A 114 -6.43 23.18 7.57
CA GLY A 114 -7.69 23.34 6.86
C GLY A 114 -8.67 22.15 6.89
N PHE A 115 -8.22 20.96 7.35
CA PHE A 115 -9.06 19.77 7.30
C PHE A 115 -9.58 19.31 8.68
N ASP A 116 -8.92 19.70 9.76
CA ASP A 116 -9.31 19.30 11.12
C ASP A 116 -10.50 20.10 11.65
N GLU A 117 -10.69 21.35 11.18
CA GLU A 117 -11.77 22.21 11.66
C GLU A 117 -13.15 21.79 11.14
N GLN A 118 -13.22 21.21 9.94
CA GLN A 118 -14.49 20.67 9.40
C GLN A 118 -14.85 19.31 9.98
N THR A 119 -13.87 18.46 10.25
CA THR A 119 -14.11 17.13 10.84
C THR A 119 -14.50 17.22 12.31
N GLU A 120 -13.96 18.18 13.07
CA GLU A 120 -14.35 18.42 14.45
C GLU A 120 -15.76 19.04 14.56
N SER A 121 -16.20 19.85 13.60
CA SER A 121 -17.55 20.39 13.60
C SER A 121 -18.61 19.31 13.39
N TYR A 122 -18.41 18.39 12.44
CA TYR A 122 -19.30 17.23 12.23
C TYR A 122 -19.31 16.26 13.41
N ALA A 123 -18.16 16.03 14.04
CA ALA A 123 -18.05 15.19 15.23
C ALA A 123 -18.71 15.83 16.49
N ARG A 124 -18.75 17.16 16.56
CA ARG A 124 -19.48 17.90 17.61
C ARG A 124 -20.98 17.89 17.40
N GLU A 125 -21.44 18.08 16.15
CA GLU A 125 -22.87 18.00 15.82
C GLU A 125 -23.43 16.59 16.04
N ALA A 126 -22.70 15.55 15.66
CA ALA A 126 -23.11 14.16 15.89
C ALA A 126 -23.21 13.82 17.39
N ARG A 127 -22.30 14.33 18.23
CA ARG A 127 -22.36 14.14 19.70
C ARG A 127 -23.50 14.91 20.33
N ASN A 128 -23.80 16.12 19.87
CA ASN A 128 -24.93 16.90 20.36
C ASN A 128 -26.28 16.30 19.96
N ALA A 129 -26.38 15.69 18.77
CA ALA A 129 -27.58 15.00 18.33
C ALA A 129 -27.86 13.73 19.17
N GLN A 130 -26.81 12.98 19.55
CA GLN A 130 -26.96 11.78 20.40
C GLN A 130 -27.31 12.13 21.85
N SER A 131 -26.80 13.23 22.39
CA SER A 131 -27.16 13.68 23.76
C SER A 131 -28.58 14.25 23.84
N ALA A 132 -29.09 14.83 22.75
CA ALA A 132 -30.49 15.29 22.66
C ALA A 132 -31.50 14.13 22.57
N GLN A 133 -31.11 13.01 21.94
CA GLN A 133 -31.94 11.80 21.90
C GLN A 133 -31.97 11.04 23.23
N GLN A 134 -30.85 11.02 23.98
CA GLN A 134 -30.84 10.40 25.32
C GLN A 134 -31.59 11.18 26.38
N ALA A 135 -31.76 12.49 26.20
CA ALA A 135 -32.56 13.32 27.12
C ALA A 135 -34.07 13.21 26.88
N ALA A 136 -34.51 12.67 25.74
CA ALA A 136 -35.91 12.47 25.40
C ALA A 136 -36.47 11.10 25.81
N GLU A 137 -35.63 10.13 26.20
CA GLU A 137 -36.03 8.76 26.54
C GLU A 137 -36.10 8.49 28.08
N THR A 138 -35.96 9.51 28.93
CA THR A 138 -36.26 9.36 30.36
C THR A 138 -37.65 9.82 30.70
N GLY A 139 -38.66 9.13 30.19
CA GLY A 139 -40.04 9.37 30.57
C GLY A 139 -41.01 8.39 29.90
N THR A 140 -41.17 7.27 30.51
CA THR A 140 -42.37 6.47 30.75
C THR A 140 -42.08 4.97 30.82
N ASP A 141 -42.28 4.44 32.00
CA ASP A 141 -42.49 3.03 32.30
C ASP A 141 -43.56 2.44 31.37
N ASP A 142 -43.25 1.33 30.76
CA ASP A 142 -44.09 0.14 30.60
C ASP A 142 -43.48 -0.75 29.50
N PHE A 143 -42.52 -1.57 29.85
CA PHE A 143 -42.09 -2.66 28.95
C PHE A 143 -42.49 -3.99 29.58
N ALA A 144 -43.64 -4.53 29.12
CA ALA A 144 -44.08 -5.87 29.41
C ALA A 144 -43.08 -6.87 28.79
N VAL A 145 -42.50 -7.72 29.64
CA VAL A 145 -41.66 -8.84 29.24
C VAL A 145 -42.54 -9.88 28.57
N ILE A 146 -42.39 -10.08 27.25
CA ILE A 146 -42.97 -11.23 26.55
C ILE A 146 -41.92 -12.35 26.61
N ASN A 147 -42.17 -13.35 27.43
CA ASN A 147 -41.55 -14.66 27.36
C ASN A 147 -42.30 -15.47 26.29
N ASP A 148 -41.73 -15.65 25.14
CA ASP A 148 -42.12 -16.69 24.18
C ASP A 148 -40.84 -17.40 23.73
N ASP A 149 -40.49 -18.42 24.50
CA ASP A 149 -39.70 -19.56 24.02
C ASP A 149 -40.70 -20.51 23.38
N GLU A 150 -40.91 -20.42 22.06
CA GLU A 150 -41.29 -21.57 21.23
C GLU A 150 -41.34 -21.13 19.74
N ASP A 151 -40.78 -21.99 18.89
CA ASP A 151 -40.87 -22.02 17.45
C ASP A 151 -39.91 -21.15 16.64
N LEU A 152 -38.66 -21.60 16.56
CA LEU A 152 -37.86 -21.42 15.34
C LEU A 152 -37.83 -22.72 14.55
N PRO A 153 -38.40 -22.80 13.34
CA PRO A 153 -38.34 -23.97 12.48
C PRO A 153 -37.03 -23.95 11.72
N PHE A 154 -36.06 -24.69 12.12
CA PHE A 154 -35.05 -25.55 11.44
C PHE A 154 -33.97 -26.01 12.37
#